data_caf939cabd6a7140f0c082136b5f8054
#
_entry.id   caf939cabd6a7140f0c082136b5f8054
#
_cell.length_a   1.000
_cell.length_b   1.000
_cell.length_c   1.000
_cell.angle_alpha   90.00
_cell.angle_beta   90.00
_cell.angle_gamma   90.00
#
_symmetry.space_group_name_H-M   'P 1'
#
loop_
_entity.id
_entity.type
_entity.pdbx_description
1 polymer ?
#
loop_
_entity_poly.entity_id
_entity_poly.type
_entity_poly.pdbx_seq_one_letter_code
_entity_poly.pdbx_strand_id
1 'polypeptide(L)'
;MKKTIHLLIALILYQALIPAADLTITDGNFTATIKRDNWGVPHIYGKRDADVSFGLAYAHAQDDFTTIQDVLIATRGKLSEIYGIRLWSTHTLKNLFRRRYNKINGIFRVVNDYYVHLMNFWEDVETKYEAEIPDDVKKICRGYAAGLNLFAKDQPDLANKKLLPFHEKDIIVGFSHRIPLFIGLDGVIRKLGKEKRPEIIGGYFSPSAITPWPMDMVASNVFAVSPSRSDDGYTRLMINTHQPWTGPVAWYEAHVVSEEGWDFFGGLFPGTPTPLIGHNPDLGWSHTVNDPDLVDVYQLTINPKNKNQYWYDGQWENMEVRNIKIKVKLWGSFSWKLKRQVKESIHGPVLEFSHGTYALRIATRNEFRFVEQWYRMTRSRNIDEFKEAMAMNAIPMFNTGYADREGNIYYLYNAKIPLRKNGYDWQKILPGETSTNLWTTFVPFDSLPQVTNPPSGFFQNCNSSPYLATGDSAEMPLPLPNWAGVERHQTSRALRALETYGADTSISRQEFFNYKYDHRYSEKSQITRTRDRFIS
;
A
#
# COMPACT_ATOMS: atom_id res chain seq x y z
N MET A 1 -24.68 -11.98 49.13
CA MET A 1 -23.54 -11.88 48.22
C MET A 1 -23.60 -12.78 47.00
N LYS A 2 -23.78 -14.12 47.07
CA LYS A 2 -23.83 -14.98 45.87
C LYS A 2 -24.95 -14.62 44.89
N LYS A 3 -26.18 -14.33 45.32
CA LYS A 3 -27.30 -13.95 44.44
C LYS A 3 -27.08 -12.59 43.73
N THR A 4 -26.39 -11.65 44.36
CA THR A 4 -26.10 -10.32 43.78
C THR A 4 -25.00 -10.44 42.68
N ILE A 5 -24.03 -11.35 42.89
CA ILE A 5 -22.99 -11.60 41.89
C ILE A 5 -23.57 -12.31 40.62
N HIS A 6 -24.49 -13.26 40.80
CA HIS A 6 -25.18 -13.88 39.67
C HIS A 6 -26.06 -12.90 38.89
N LEU A 7 -26.71 -11.98 39.56
CA LEU A 7 -27.51 -10.92 38.91
C LEU A 7 -26.64 -9.93 38.14
N LEU A 8 -25.46 -9.57 38.70
CA LEU A 8 -24.49 -8.70 37.99
C LEU A 8 -23.88 -9.40 36.77
N ILE A 9 -23.53 -10.68 36.89
CA ILE A 9 -23.01 -11.48 35.76
C ILE A 9 -24.10 -11.66 34.71
N ALA A 10 -25.35 -11.92 35.09
CA ALA A 10 -26.46 -12.01 34.16
C ALA A 10 -26.78 -10.66 33.46
N LEU A 11 -26.64 -9.53 34.16
CA LEU A 11 -26.77 -8.20 33.57
C LEU A 11 -25.63 -7.88 32.59
N ILE A 12 -24.39 -8.25 32.93
CA ILE A 12 -23.24 -8.06 32.05
C ILE A 12 -23.35 -8.97 30.82
N LEU A 13 -23.80 -10.22 30.97
CA LEU A 13 -24.04 -11.14 29.84
C LEU A 13 -25.24 -10.70 29.01
N TYR A 14 -26.26 -10.09 29.60
CA TYR A 14 -27.43 -9.57 28.88
C TYR A 14 -27.08 -8.31 28.07
N GLN A 15 -26.21 -7.43 28.58
CA GLN A 15 -25.70 -6.28 27.82
C GLN A 15 -24.81 -6.71 26.64
N ALA A 16 -24.14 -7.88 26.74
CA ALA A 16 -23.33 -8.43 25.65
C ALA A 16 -24.18 -9.08 24.51
N LEU A 17 -25.48 -9.25 24.71
CA LEU A 17 -26.41 -9.88 23.76
C LEU A 17 -27.36 -8.87 23.06
N ILE A 18 -27.28 -7.58 23.38
CA ILE A 18 -28.03 -6.56 22.65
C ILE A 18 -27.20 -6.21 21.42
N PRO A 19 -27.66 -6.49 20.18
CA PRO A 19 -26.97 -5.99 18.98
C PRO A 19 -26.81 -4.47 19.12
N ALA A 20 -25.63 -3.95 18.80
CA ALA A 20 -25.43 -2.51 18.81
C ALA A 20 -26.52 -1.87 17.92
N ALA A 21 -27.25 -0.89 18.46
CA ALA A 21 -28.27 -0.19 17.71
C ALA A 21 -27.66 0.42 16.44
N ASP A 22 -28.42 0.39 15.34
CA ASP A 22 -28.04 1.05 14.10
C ASP A 22 -27.71 2.52 14.37
N LEU A 23 -26.56 2.98 13.95
CA LEU A 23 -26.10 4.36 14.13
C LEU A 23 -26.29 5.14 12.83
N THR A 24 -27.22 6.06 12.79
CA THR A 24 -27.34 7.01 11.68
C THR A 24 -26.63 8.32 12.03
N ILE A 25 -25.70 8.72 11.18
CA ILE A 25 -24.93 9.95 11.32
C ILE A 25 -25.23 10.90 10.15
N THR A 26 -25.25 12.20 10.44
CA THR A 26 -25.50 13.25 9.44
C THR A 26 -24.60 14.45 9.73
N ASP A 27 -23.97 15.00 8.69
CA ASP A 27 -23.28 16.28 8.74
C ASP A 27 -23.36 16.98 7.38
N GLY A 28 -23.98 18.18 7.37
CA GLY A 28 -24.24 18.89 6.13
C GLY A 28 -25.07 18.08 5.13
N ASN A 29 -24.46 17.76 3.98
CA ASN A 29 -25.11 17.04 2.89
C ASN A 29 -24.90 15.52 2.96
N PHE A 30 -24.16 14.99 3.94
CA PHE A 30 -23.85 13.58 4.05
C PHE A 30 -24.73 12.89 5.10
N THR A 31 -25.23 11.71 4.78
CA THR A 31 -25.97 10.86 5.72
C THR A 31 -25.64 9.40 5.48
N ALA A 32 -25.23 8.69 6.51
CA ALA A 32 -24.96 7.26 6.46
C ALA A 32 -25.53 6.52 7.68
N THR A 33 -25.89 5.26 7.49
CA THR A 33 -26.27 4.34 8.57
C THR A 33 -25.17 3.28 8.71
N ILE A 34 -24.65 3.12 9.92
CA ILE A 34 -23.62 2.16 10.30
C ILE A 34 -24.28 1.07 11.13
N LYS A 35 -24.21 -0.16 10.67
CA LYS A 35 -24.63 -1.37 11.41
C LYS A 35 -23.40 -2.21 11.69
N ARG A 36 -23.29 -2.77 12.88
CA ARG A 36 -22.18 -3.68 13.19
C ARG A 36 -22.70 -5.10 13.35
N ASP A 37 -22.03 -6.05 12.71
CA ASP A 37 -22.33 -7.47 12.87
C ASP A 37 -21.84 -8.01 14.23
N ASN A 38 -22.01 -9.32 14.45
CA ASN A 38 -21.62 -9.97 15.69
C ASN A 38 -20.10 -9.97 15.95
N TRP A 39 -19.30 -9.68 14.93
CA TRP A 39 -17.85 -9.57 14.99
C TRP A 39 -17.38 -8.13 15.15
N GLY A 40 -18.32 -7.17 15.10
CA GLY A 40 -18.05 -5.74 15.16
C GLY A 40 -17.67 -5.13 13.80
N VAL A 41 -17.73 -5.90 12.71
CA VAL A 41 -17.45 -5.38 11.37
C VAL A 41 -18.56 -4.39 10.97
N PRO A 42 -18.23 -3.16 10.54
CA PRO A 42 -19.23 -2.19 10.14
C PRO A 42 -19.76 -2.45 8.73
N HIS A 43 -21.07 -2.46 8.60
CA HIS A 43 -21.82 -2.41 7.36
C HIS A 43 -22.39 -1.00 7.19
N ILE A 44 -22.00 -0.30 6.16
CA ILE A 44 -22.24 1.12 5.97
C ILE A 44 -23.20 1.30 4.79
N TYR A 45 -24.32 1.95 5.04
CA TYR A 45 -25.38 2.19 4.07
C TYR A 45 -25.53 3.69 3.82
N GLY A 46 -25.66 4.07 2.56
CA GLY A 46 -25.90 5.45 2.16
C GLY A 46 -26.62 5.56 0.82
N LYS A 47 -27.18 6.72 0.52
CA LYS A 47 -27.79 6.97 -0.80
C LYS A 47 -26.75 7.09 -1.89
N ARG A 48 -25.66 7.78 -1.61
CA ARG A 48 -24.57 8.05 -2.55
C ARG A 48 -23.29 7.36 -2.08
N ASP A 49 -22.39 7.09 -2.99
CA ASP A 49 -21.06 6.57 -2.67
C ASP A 49 -20.30 7.49 -1.69
N ALA A 50 -20.50 8.81 -1.83
CA ALA A 50 -19.94 9.80 -0.91
C ALA A 50 -20.52 9.69 0.52
N ASP A 51 -21.79 9.33 0.67
CA ASP A 51 -22.42 9.10 1.98
C ASP A 51 -21.85 7.85 2.64
N VAL A 52 -21.63 6.81 1.85
CA VAL A 52 -20.99 5.57 2.34
C VAL A 52 -19.56 5.81 2.78
N SER A 53 -18.79 6.55 1.98
CA SER A 53 -17.41 6.93 2.34
C SER A 53 -17.35 7.81 3.60
N PHE A 54 -18.34 8.68 3.81
CA PHE A 54 -18.53 9.45 5.04
C PHE A 54 -18.75 8.53 6.26
N GLY A 55 -19.68 7.56 6.14
CA GLY A 55 -19.94 6.58 7.18
C GLY A 55 -18.75 5.67 7.47
N LEU A 56 -18.02 5.26 6.43
CA LEU A 56 -16.80 4.45 6.53
C LEU A 56 -15.73 5.16 7.35
N ALA A 57 -15.50 6.45 7.08
CA ALA A 57 -14.53 7.24 7.81
C ALA A 57 -14.88 7.38 9.29
N TYR A 58 -16.14 7.61 9.60
CA TYR A 58 -16.64 7.71 10.97
C TYR A 58 -16.50 6.38 11.71
N ALA A 59 -16.93 5.26 11.10
CA ALA A 59 -16.82 3.93 11.69
C ALA A 59 -15.36 3.54 11.96
N HIS A 60 -14.47 3.80 11.01
CA HIS A 60 -13.04 3.53 11.18
C HIS A 60 -12.42 4.41 12.27
N ALA A 61 -12.85 5.68 12.35
CA ALA A 61 -12.39 6.57 13.43
C ALA A 61 -12.88 6.14 14.82
N GLN A 62 -14.09 5.55 14.94
CA GLN A 62 -14.54 4.95 16.20
C GLN A 62 -13.56 3.86 16.68
N ASP A 63 -13.01 3.07 15.78
CA ASP A 63 -12.18 1.92 16.11
C ASP A 63 -10.69 2.28 16.24
N ASP A 64 -10.13 3.13 15.36
CA ASP A 64 -8.70 3.52 15.40
C ASP A 64 -8.39 4.92 14.84
N PHE A 65 -9.04 5.94 15.41
CA PHE A 65 -8.79 7.34 15.03
C PHE A 65 -7.33 7.76 15.19
N THR A 66 -6.64 7.18 16.16
CA THR A 66 -5.23 7.55 16.42
C THR A 66 -4.33 7.16 15.26
N THR A 67 -4.48 5.96 14.70
CA THR A 67 -3.67 5.52 13.54
C THR A 67 -4.00 6.35 12.30
N ILE A 68 -5.29 6.68 12.07
CA ILE A 68 -5.69 7.55 10.95
C ILE A 68 -5.01 8.91 11.09
N GLN A 69 -5.04 9.53 12.28
CA GLN A 69 -4.37 10.81 12.52
C GLN A 69 -2.86 10.71 12.34
N ASP A 70 -2.22 9.64 12.83
CA ASP A 70 -0.78 9.43 12.69
C ASP A 70 -0.37 9.34 11.21
N VAL A 71 -1.16 8.66 10.38
CA VAL A 71 -0.97 8.63 8.92
C VAL A 71 -1.04 10.03 8.33
N LEU A 72 -2.06 10.80 8.69
CA LEU A 72 -2.24 12.16 8.16
C LEU A 72 -1.17 13.15 8.67
N ILE A 73 -0.70 12.99 9.90
CA ILE A 73 0.45 13.77 10.43
C ILE A 73 1.70 13.49 9.60
N ALA A 74 1.99 12.22 9.30
CA ALA A 74 3.12 11.82 8.48
C ALA A 74 3.01 12.38 7.07
N THR A 75 1.85 12.23 6.46
CA THR A 75 1.52 12.72 5.11
C THR A 75 1.66 14.23 4.98
N ARG A 76 1.28 14.99 6.01
CA ARG A 76 1.44 16.45 6.05
C ARG A 76 2.86 16.91 6.42
N GLY A 77 3.81 15.98 6.63
CA GLY A 77 5.19 16.31 7.04
C GLY A 77 5.25 17.05 8.38
N LYS A 78 4.41 16.65 9.35
CA LYS A 78 4.27 17.30 10.67
C LYS A 78 4.64 16.40 11.85
N LEU A 79 5.28 15.25 11.61
CA LEU A 79 5.67 14.33 12.68
C LEU A 79 6.61 15.00 13.69
N SER A 80 7.61 15.75 13.24
CA SER A 80 8.56 16.44 14.11
C SER A 80 7.96 17.66 14.82
N GLU A 81 6.96 18.32 14.21
CA GLU A 81 6.24 19.43 14.83
C GLU A 81 5.33 18.94 15.96
N ILE A 82 4.65 17.82 15.79
CA ILE A 82 3.64 17.33 16.73
C ILE A 82 4.29 16.50 17.84
N TYR A 83 5.12 15.52 17.46
CA TYR A 83 5.72 14.56 18.40
C TYR A 83 7.11 14.95 18.89
N GLY A 84 7.77 15.91 18.22
CA GLY A 84 9.09 16.43 18.58
C GLY A 84 10.23 15.43 18.41
N ILE A 85 11.44 15.85 18.85
CA ILE A 85 12.64 15.01 18.93
C ILE A 85 12.84 14.67 20.41
N ARG A 86 12.48 13.48 20.84
CA ARG A 86 12.87 12.98 22.17
C ARG A 86 14.25 12.32 22.05
N LEU A 87 15.28 13.00 22.52
CA LEU A 87 16.66 12.47 22.57
C LEU A 87 16.84 11.38 23.65
N TRP A 88 15.94 11.34 24.66
CA TRP A 88 15.97 10.38 25.76
C TRP A 88 14.58 9.79 25.98
N SER A 89 14.48 8.48 25.83
CA SER A 89 13.29 7.72 26.21
C SER A 89 13.41 7.28 27.65
N THR A 90 12.76 7.98 28.58
CA THR A 90 12.47 7.40 29.89
C THR A 90 11.37 6.35 29.71
N HIS A 91 11.77 5.08 29.79
CA HIS A 91 10.86 3.95 29.78
C HIS A 91 10.00 3.95 31.06
N THR A 92 8.80 4.48 30.99
CA THR A 92 7.76 4.20 31.99
C THR A 92 6.95 3.00 31.51
N LEU A 93 6.73 2.02 32.38
CA LEU A 93 5.96 0.78 32.14
C LEU A 93 4.57 1.01 31.49
N LYS A 94 3.97 2.20 31.65
CA LYS A 94 2.70 2.59 30.99
C LYS A 94 2.77 2.65 29.46
N ASN A 95 3.95 2.72 28.86
CA ASN A 95 4.12 2.80 27.40
C ASN A 95 4.33 1.44 26.73
N LEU A 96 4.38 0.34 27.49
CA LEU A 96 4.59 -1.02 26.94
C LEU A 96 3.40 -1.49 26.07
N PHE A 97 2.19 -0.98 26.33
CA PHE A 97 0.96 -1.32 25.61
C PHE A 97 0.59 -0.34 24.48
N ARG A 98 1.27 0.79 24.36
CA ARG A 98 1.10 1.75 23.25
C ARG A 98 2.22 1.58 22.23
N ARG A 99 2.22 0.50 21.46
CA ARG A 99 3.07 0.32 20.27
C ARG A 99 2.54 1.19 19.12
N ARG A 100 2.80 2.51 19.17
CA ARG A 100 2.37 3.48 18.15
C ARG A 100 3.57 4.33 17.73
N TYR A 101 3.42 5.17 16.73
CA TYR A 101 4.40 6.13 16.19
C TYR A 101 5.28 6.84 17.24
N ASN A 102 4.86 6.86 18.49
CA ASN A 102 5.66 7.38 19.60
C ASN A 102 7.01 6.65 19.84
N LYS A 103 7.23 5.47 19.25
CA LYS A 103 8.53 4.76 19.30
C LYS A 103 9.48 5.08 18.15
N ILE A 104 9.05 5.87 17.15
CA ILE A 104 9.92 6.31 16.07
C ILE A 104 11.01 7.20 16.70
N ASN A 105 12.27 6.84 16.44
CA ASN A 105 13.40 7.68 16.81
C ASN A 105 13.16 9.11 16.30
N GLY A 106 13.37 10.13 17.13
CA GLY A 106 13.08 11.52 16.81
C GLY A 106 13.71 12.01 15.50
N ILE A 107 14.84 11.43 15.10
CA ILE A 107 15.49 11.70 13.81
C ILE A 107 14.61 11.26 12.64
N PHE A 108 13.96 10.10 12.70
CA PHE A 108 13.08 9.62 11.63
C PHE A 108 11.87 10.50 11.39
N ARG A 109 11.38 11.20 12.41
CA ARG A 109 10.27 12.16 12.25
C ARG A 109 10.69 13.33 11.37
N VAL A 110 11.90 13.84 11.58
CA VAL A 110 12.48 14.90 10.74
C VAL A 110 12.77 14.38 9.32
N VAL A 111 13.24 13.15 9.19
CA VAL A 111 13.47 12.51 7.89
C VAL A 111 12.16 12.35 7.12
N ASN A 112 11.07 11.91 7.76
CA ASN A 112 9.76 11.86 7.12
C ASN A 112 9.29 13.24 6.66
N ASP A 113 9.41 14.26 7.54
CA ASP A 113 8.98 15.61 7.18
C ASP A 113 9.83 16.18 6.05
N TYR A 114 11.13 15.88 6.02
CA TYR A 114 12.00 16.21 4.88
C TYR A 114 11.60 15.46 3.61
N TYR A 115 11.29 14.15 3.71
CA TYR A 115 10.84 13.31 2.59
C TYR A 115 9.57 13.86 1.92
N VAL A 116 8.58 14.30 2.70
CA VAL A 116 7.35 14.91 2.17
C VAL A 116 7.66 16.15 1.32
N HIS A 117 8.59 16.98 1.78
CA HIS A 117 9.02 18.17 1.04
C HIS A 117 9.92 17.83 -0.16
N LEU A 118 10.83 16.85 -0.02
CA LEU A 118 11.69 16.38 -1.12
C LEU A 118 10.84 15.87 -2.28
N MET A 119 9.83 15.08 -1.99
CA MET A 119 8.93 14.48 -2.98
C MET A 119 7.84 15.43 -3.47
N ASN A 120 7.69 16.61 -2.89
CA ASN A 120 6.74 17.66 -3.30
C ASN A 120 5.26 17.23 -3.35
N PHE A 121 4.86 16.24 -2.59
CA PHE A 121 3.52 15.63 -2.71
C PHE A 121 2.36 16.63 -2.64
N TRP A 122 2.43 17.59 -1.72
CA TRP A 122 1.34 18.54 -1.51
C TRP A 122 1.17 19.51 -2.66
N GLU A 123 2.24 20.13 -3.13
CA GLU A 123 2.19 21.08 -4.22
C GLU A 123 1.78 20.42 -5.53
N ASP A 124 2.28 19.19 -5.77
CA ASP A 124 1.92 18.40 -6.95
C ASP A 124 0.41 18.07 -6.94
N VAL A 125 -0.14 17.63 -5.79
CA VAL A 125 -1.57 17.37 -5.66
C VAL A 125 -2.38 18.67 -5.73
N GLU A 126 -1.97 19.75 -5.04
CA GLU A 126 -2.67 21.03 -5.08
C GLU A 126 -2.85 21.56 -6.50
N THR A 127 -1.82 21.45 -7.35
CA THR A 127 -1.84 21.96 -8.72
C THR A 127 -2.62 21.07 -9.69
N LYS A 128 -2.69 19.76 -9.43
CA LYS A 128 -3.24 18.79 -10.38
C LYS A 128 -4.60 18.21 -9.98
N TYR A 129 -4.99 18.36 -8.72
CA TYR A 129 -6.19 17.74 -8.16
C TYR A 129 -7.45 17.99 -9.00
N GLU A 130 -7.67 19.25 -9.41
CA GLU A 130 -8.88 19.62 -10.14
C GLU A 130 -8.89 19.05 -11.57
N ALA A 131 -7.73 18.91 -12.19
CA ALA A 131 -7.61 18.42 -13.57
C ALA A 131 -7.54 16.90 -13.69
N GLU A 132 -6.88 16.23 -12.72
CA GLU A 132 -6.54 14.81 -12.85
C GLU A 132 -7.47 13.88 -12.04
N ILE A 133 -8.14 14.37 -10.98
CA ILE A 133 -9.03 13.55 -10.17
C ILE A 133 -10.48 13.72 -10.63
N PRO A 134 -11.18 12.63 -11.02
CA PRO A 134 -12.59 12.69 -11.44
C PRO A 134 -13.53 13.13 -10.31
N ASP A 135 -14.66 13.75 -10.68
CA ASP A 135 -15.61 14.34 -9.73
C ASP A 135 -16.24 13.32 -8.77
N ASP A 136 -16.51 12.11 -9.21
CA ASP A 136 -17.02 11.03 -8.35
C ASP A 136 -15.97 10.62 -7.30
N VAL A 137 -14.70 10.54 -7.68
CA VAL A 137 -13.59 10.27 -6.73
C VAL A 137 -13.40 11.43 -5.77
N LYS A 138 -13.49 12.69 -6.24
CA LYS A 138 -13.49 13.86 -5.35
C LYS A 138 -14.63 13.79 -4.32
N LYS A 139 -15.84 13.36 -4.75
CA LYS A 139 -16.98 13.22 -3.84
C LYS A 139 -16.74 12.20 -2.74
N ILE A 140 -16.22 11.02 -3.04
CA ILE A 140 -15.91 10.01 -2.01
C ILE A 140 -14.79 10.51 -1.07
N CYS A 141 -13.78 11.19 -1.58
CA CYS A 141 -12.73 11.79 -0.74
C CYS A 141 -13.29 12.89 0.19
N ARG A 142 -14.22 13.74 -0.31
CA ARG A 142 -14.92 14.74 0.52
C ARG A 142 -15.78 14.09 1.59
N GLY A 143 -16.53 13.03 1.23
CA GLY A 143 -17.31 12.24 2.18
C GLY A 143 -16.43 11.69 3.30
N TYR A 144 -15.31 11.07 2.94
CA TYR A 144 -14.36 10.51 3.91
C TYR A 144 -13.80 11.60 4.86
N ALA A 145 -13.35 12.73 4.31
CA ALA A 145 -12.85 13.84 5.11
C ALA A 145 -13.94 14.42 6.05
N ALA A 146 -15.19 14.52 5.56
CA ALA A 146 -16.32 14.97 6.37
C ALA A 146 -16.61 14.01 7.54
N GLY A 147 -16.56 12.68 7.31
CA GLY A 147 -16.73 11.68 8.37
C GLY A 147 -15.67 11.77 9.47
N LEU A 148 -14.40 11.97 9.08
CA LEU A 148 -13.32 12.22 10.07
C LEU A 148 -13.54 13.51 10.84
N ASN A 149 -13.98 14.58 10.19
CA ASN A 149 -14.25 15.87 10.85
C ASN A 149 -15.44 15.78 11.81
N LEU A 150 -16.50 15.06 11.44
CA LEU A 150 -17.63 14.81 12.34
C LEU A 150 -17.17 14.03 13.56
N PHE A 151 -16.41 12.94 13.40
CA PHE A 151 -15.90 12.18 14.54
C PHE A 151 -14.99 13.04 15.43
N ALA A 152 -14.13 13.88 14.86
CA ALA A 152 -13.30 14.81 15.62
C ALA A 152 -14.11 15.85 16.41
N LYS A 153 -15.28 16.26 15.89
CA LYS A 153 -16.23 17.15 16.60
C LYS A 153 -16.93 16.44 17.74
N ASP A 154 -17.33 15.18 17.52
CA ASP A 154 -18.02 14.37 18.55
C ASP A 154 -17.06 13.88 19.64
N GLN A 155 -15.77 13.71 19.31
CA GLN A 155 -14.72 13.23 20.22
C GLN A 155 -13.51 14.20 20.25
N PRO A 156 -13.70 15.45 20.71
CA PRO A 156 -12.69 16.51 20.63
C PRO A 156 -11.41 16.21 21.45
N ASP A 157 -11.53 15.39 22.50
CA ASP A 157 -10.39 14.98 23.33
C ASP A 157 -9.47 13.98 22.64
N LEU A 158 -9.98 13.25 21.64
CA LEU A 158 -9.21 12.34 20.80
C LEU A 158 -8.58 13.05 19.61
N ALA A 159 -9.09 14.22 19.23
CA ALA A 159 -8.68 14.93 18.03
C ALA A 159 -7.40 15.75 18.23
N ASN A 160 -6.47 15.63 17.30
CA ASN A 160 -5.31 16.52 17.25
C ASN A 160 -5.68 17.83 16.56
N LYS A 161 -5.85 18.90 17.35
CA LYS A 161 -6.27 20.23 16.87
C LYS A 161 -5.37 20.82 15.77
N LYS A 162 -4.12 20.35 15.63
CA LYS A 162 -3.20 20.81 14.57
C LYS A 162 -3.46 20.16 13.21
N LEU A 163 -4.31 19.13 13.16
CA LEU A 163 -4.73 18.47 11.92
C LEU A 163 -6.06 18.98 11.40
N LEU A 164 -6.87 19.59 12.23
CA LEU A 164 -8.22 20.02 11.85
C LEU A 164 -8.20 21.29 10.99
N PRO A 165 -9.10 21.37 10.00
CA PRO A 165 -9.92 20.28 9.49
C PRO A 165 -9.14 19.28 8.65
N PHE A 166 -9.69 18.06 8.48
CA PHE A 166 -9.24 17.11 7.48
C PHE A 166 -9.80 17.51 6.10
N HIS A 167 -9.01 17.32 5.05
CA HIS A 167 -9.35 17.69 3.68
C HIS A 167 -9.35 16.49 2.75
N GLU A 168 -10.13 16.53 1.67
CA GLU A 168 -10.16 15.47 0.65
C GLU A 168 -8.79 15.21 0.02
N LYS A 169 -7.94 16.23 -0.10
CA LYS A 169 -6.57 16.10 -0.63
C LYS A 169 -5.63 15.32 0.30
N ASP A 170 -5.90 15.30 1.61
CA ASP A 170 -5.14 14.46 2.57
C ASP A 170 -5.14 12.99 2.15
N ILE A 171 -6.24 12.53 1.57
CA ILE A 171 -6.45 11.14 1.17
C ILE A 171 -5.57 10.81 -0.04
N ILE A 172 -5.58 11.67 -1.05
CA ILE A 172 -4.76 11.50 -2.26
C ILE A 172 -3.26 11.56 -1.93
N VAL A 173 -2.85 12.59 -1.16
CA VAL A 173 -1.45 12.72 -0.70
C VAL A 173 -1.05 11.53 0.20
N GLY A 174 -2.01 10.97 0.96
CA GLY A 174 -1.78 9.79 1.79
C GLY A 174 -1.32 8.57 1.01
N PHE A 175 -1.86 8.34 -0.18
CA PHE A 175 -1.39 7.29 -1.09
C PHE A 175 -0.06 7.66 -1.72
N SER A 176 0.09 8.87 -2.26
CA SER A 176 1.33 9.35 -2.85
C SER A 176 2.52 9.27 -1.88
N HIS A 177 2.28 9.47 -0.58
CA HIS A 177 3.28 9.34 0.48
C HIS A 177 3.67 7.88 0.75
N ARG A 178 2.69 6.95 0.78
CA ARG A 178 2.92 5.54 1.18
C ARG A 178 3.45 4.66 0.05
N ILE A 179 2.95 4.84 -1.16
CA ILE A 179 3.29 3.98 -2.30
C ILE A 179 4.79 3.93 -2.61
N PRO A 180 5.56 5.04 -2.61
CA PRO A 180 7.00 4.97 -2.82
C PRO A 180 7.76 4.16 -1.75
N LEU A 181 7.21 4.05 -0.54
CA LEU A 181 7.79 3.20 0.51
C LEU A 181 7.52 1.72 0.23
N PHE A 182 6.35 1.39 -0.31
CA PHE A 182 6.05 0.00 -0.74
C PHE A 182 6.98 -0.49 -1.86
N ILE A 183 7.40 0.39 -2.77
CA ILE A 183 8.37 0.05 -3.83
C ILE A 183 9.84 0.11 -3.38
N GLY A 184 10.12 0.20 -2.08
CA GLY A 184 11.46 0.12 -1.51
C GLY A 184 12.34 1.37 -1.65
N LEU A 185 11.74 2.54 -1.94
CA LEU A 185 12.47 3.82 -2.10
C LEU A 185 13.36 4.15 -0.89
N ASP A 186 12.88 3.90 0.33
CA ASP A 186 13.64 4.12 1.55
C ASP A 186 14.85 3.18 1.65
N GLY A 187 14.75 1.94 1.15
CA GLY A 187 15.86 1.01 1.02
C GLY A 187 16.94 1.52 0.07
N VAL A 188 16.52 2.08 -1.08
CA VAL A 188 17.43 2.73 -2.05
C VAL A 188 18.15 3.91 -1.41
N ILE A 189 17.42 4.82 -0.77
CA ILE A 189 18.01 6.01 -0.09
C ILE A 189 19.00 5.58 1.00
N ARG A 190 18.66 4.56 1.79
CA ARG A 190 19.56 4.03 2.83
C ARG A 190 20.82 3.41 2.25
N LYS A 191 20.72 2.65 1.15
CA LYS A 191 21.90 2.10 0.46
C LYS A 191 22.80 3.21 -0.06
N LEU A 192 22.22 4.27 -0.65
CA LEU A 192 22.94 5.45 -1.12
C LEU A 192 23.66 6.20 0.01
N GLY A 193 23.04 6.32 1.17
CA GLY A 193 23.60 7.06 2.32
C GLY A 193 24.78 6.37 3.01
N LYS A 194 25.15 5.13 2.64
CA LYS A 194 26.32 4.44 3.21
C LYS A 194 27.61 4.96 2.60
N GLU A 195 28.66 5.15 3.42
CA GLU A 195 30.01 5.48 2.94
C GLU A 195 30.54 4.42 1.96
N LYS A 196 30.46 3.14 2.36
CA LYS A 196 30.74 2.01 1.48
C LYS A 196 29.42 1.51 0.88
N ARG A 197 29.09 2.03 -0.28
CA ARG A 197 27.86 1.65 -0.98
C ARG A 197 27.96 0.25 -1.55
N PRO A 198 26.85 -0.54 -1.53
CA PRO A 198 26.79 -1.76 -2.29
C PRO A 198 26.77 -1.45 -3.80
N GLU A 199 27.28 -2.36 -4.62
CA GLU A 199 27.27 -2.23 -6.07
C GLU A 199 25.82 -2.16 -6.61
N ILE A 200 24.93 -2.96 -6.02
CA ILE A 200 23.51 -3.00 -6.39
C ILE A 200 22.72 -2.08 -5.47
N ILE A 201 22.14 -1.03 -6.03
CA ILE A 201 21.33 -0.03 -5.33
C ILE A 201 19.84 -0.27 -5.53
N GLY A 202 19.40 -0.50 -6.79
CA GLY A 202 18.03 -0.83 -7.18
C GLY A 202 17.68 -2.29 -6.90
N GLY A 203 16.42 -2.65 -7.16
CA GLY A 203 15.90 -4.00 -7.04
C GLY A 203 15.86 -4.56 -5.60
N TYR A 204 14.81 -5.30 -5.30
CA TYR A 204 14.49 -5.97 -4.05
C TYR A 204 13.99 -5.09 -2.90
N PHE A 205 12.71 -5.28 -2.63
CA PHE A 205 12.08 -4.90 -1.38
C PHE A 205 12.85 -5.55 -0.24
N SER A 206 13.72 -4.79 0.39
CA SER A 206 14.26 -5.16 1.69
C SER A 206 13.45 -4.40 2.74
N PRO A 207 12.75 -5.09 3.65
CA PRO A 207 12.08 -4.44 4.77
C PRO A 207 13.04 -3.46 5.42
N SER A 208 12.68 -2.19 5.44
CA SER A 208 13.65 -1.18 5.75
C SER A 208 13.62 -0.76 7.21
N ALA A 209 14.79 -0.41 7.74
CA ALA A 209 14.92 0.19 9.06
C ALA A 209 14.47 1.67 9.12
N ILE A 210 14.09 2.26 7.99
CA ILE A 210 13.65 3.67 7.93
C ILE A 210 12.13 3.77 8.12
N THR A 211 11.37 2.77 7.68
CA THR A 211 9.96 2.71 8.04
C THR A 211 9.87 2.35 9.52
N PRO A 212 9.11 3.09 10.32
CA PRO A 212 8.87 2.76 11.73
C PRO A 212 8.03 1.48 11.91
N TRP A 213 7.76 0.80 10.82
CA TRP A 213 6.95 -0.39 10.73
C TRP A 213 7.84 -1.60 10.50
N PRO A 214 7.60 -2.69 11.20
CA PRO A 214 8.21 -3.96 10.84
C PRO A 214 7.58 -4.48 9.54
N MET A 215 8.06 -3.93 8.40
CA MET A 215 7.67 -4.40 7.05
C MET A 215 8.23 -5.79 6.74
N ASP A 216 9.15 -6.27 7.55
CA ASP A 216 9.73 -7.63 7.53
C ASP A 216 8.71 -8.76 7.74
N MET A 217 7.48 -8.42 8.17
CA MET A 217 6.37 -9.37 8.34
C MET A 217 5.32 -9.28 7.23
N VAL A 218 5.53 -8.46 6.21
CA VAL A 218 4.59 -8.33 5.10
C VAL A 218 4.77 -9.49 4.12
N ALA A 219 3.74 -10.28 3.97
CA ALA A 219 3.64 -11.35 3.01
C ALA A 219 2.18 -11.49 2.58
N SER A 220 1.89 -12.34 1.59
CA SER A 220 0.51 -12.59 1.20
C SER A 220 0.41 -13.88 0.39
N ASN A 221 -0.79 -14.43 0.32
CA ASN A 221 -1.13 -15.51 -0.59
C ASN A 221 -2.43 -15.16 -1.31
N VAL A 222 -2.52 -15.46 -2.59
CA VAL A 222 -3.75 -15.46 -3.37
C VAL A 222 -3.82 -16.74 -4.20
N PHE A 223 -4.99 -17.39 -4.21
CA PHE A 223 -5.26 -18.57 -5.01
C PHE A 223 -6.63 -18.42 -5.65
N ALA A 224 -6.78 -18.88 -6.89
CA ALA A 224 -8.09 -19.07 -7.48
C ALA A 224 -8.16 -20.43 -8.16
N VAL A 225 -9.37 -20.98 -8.14
CA VAL A 225 -9.71 -22.27 -8.75
C VAL A 225 -10.94 -22.05 -9.62
N SER A 226 -10.84 -22.43 -10.89
CA SER A 226 -11.96 -22.36 -11.85
C SER A 226 -12.96 -23.49 -11.65
N PRO A 227 -14.17 -23.38 -12.23
CA PRO A 227 -15.19 -24.44 -12.19
C PRO A 227 -14.68 -25.79 -12.69
N SER A 228 -13.80 -25.80 -13.71
CA SER A 228 -13.26 -27.04 -14.32
C SER A 228 -12.38 -27.85 -13.36
N ARG A 229 -11.89 -27.23 -12.30
CA ARG A 229 -11.00 -27.85 -11.30
C ARG A 229 -11.65 -27.96 -9.93
N SER A 230 -12.90 -27.57 -9.81
CA SER A 230 -13.71 -27.64 -8.58
C SER A 230 -14.67 -28.82 -8.67
N ASP A 231 -14.82 -29.62 -7.62
CA ASP A 231 -15.69 -30.80 -7.59
C ASP A 231 -17.19 -30.48 -7.72
N ASP A 232 -17.57 -29.26 -7.30
CA ASP A 232 -18.95 -28.76 -7.33
C ASP A 232 -19.20 -27.70 -8.43
N GLY A 233 -18.21 -27.43 -9.28
CA GLY A 233 -18.35 -26.48 -10.40
C GLY A 233 -18.37 -25.00 -10.01
N TYR A 234 -18.01 -24.64 -8.76
CA TYR A 234 -17.92 -23.24 -8.33
C TYR A 234 -16.51 -22.67 -8.47
N THR A 235 -16.43 -21.41 -8.89
CA THR A 235 -15.19 -20.64 -8.81
C THR A 235 -14.86 -20.35 -7.36
N ARG A 236 -13.59 -20.41 -6.99
CA ARG A 236 -13.13 -20.10 -5.64
C ARG A 236 -11.96 -19.13 -5.68
N LEU A 237 -11.99 -18.14 -4.78
CA LEU A 237 -10.90 -17.21 -4.54
C LEU A 237 -10.51 -17.24 -3.08
N MET A 238 -9.22 -17.38 -2.80
CA MET A 238 -8.66 -17.20 -1.46
C MET A 238 -7.97 -15.85 -1.37
N ILE A 239 -8.42 -15.04 -0.42
CA ILE A 239 -7.81 -13.78 -0.01
C ILE A 239 -7.08 -14.03 1.31
N ASN A 240 -5.74 -13.89 1.30
CA ASN A 240 -4.93 -14.11 2.51
C ASN A 240 -3.72 -13.17 2.50
N THR A 241 -3.95 -11.95 2.90
CA THR A 241 -2.94 -10.90 2.97
C THR A 241 -2.39 -10.79 4.38
N HIS A 242 -1.06 -10.87 4.52
CA HIS A 242 -0.36 -10.77 5.79
C HIS A 242 0.17 -9.36 5.97
N GLN A 243 -0.47 -8.60 6.84
CA GLN A 243 -0.09 -7.23 7.17
C GLN A 243 0.08 -7.09 8.70
N PRO A 244 0.81 -6.07 9.17
CA PRO A 244 0.90 -5.80 10.60
C PRO A 244 -0.50 -5.60 11.22
N TRP A 245 -0.68 -6.08 12.44
CA TRP A 245 -1.95 -5.97 13.18
C TRP A 245 -2.26 -4.56 13.66
N THR A 246 -1.29 -3.67 13.61
CA THR A 246 -1.41 -2.27 14.03
C THR A 246 -0.61 -1.36 13.10
N GLY A 247 -1.02 -0.12 12.96
CA GLY A 247 -0.30 0.90 12.20
C GLY A 247 -0.89 1.16 10.82
N PRO A 248 -0.19 1.90 9.93
CA PRO A 248 -0.78 2.52 8.75
C PRO A 248 -1.17 1.56 7.63
N VAL A 249 -0.77 0.30 7.74
CA VAL A 249 -1.08 -0.77 6.78
C VAL A 249 -1.77 -1.96 7.47
N ALA A 250 -2.29 -1.76 8.68
CA ALA A 250 -3.18 -2.73 9.32
C ALA A 250 -4.51 -2.78 8.56
N TRP A 251 -5.05 -3.99 8.36
CA TRP A 251 -6.34 -4.15 7.72
C TRP A 251 -7.48 -3.72 8.65
N TYR A 252 -8.39 -2.94 8.10
CA TYR A 252 -9.71 -2.67 8.64
C TYR A 252 -10.74 -3.26 7.70
N GLU A 253 -11.65 -4.06 8.21
CA GLU A 253 -12.68 -4.76 7.43
C GLU A 253 -13.98 -3.97 7.48
N ALA A 254 -14.63 -3.78 6.33
CA ALA A 254 -15.89 -3.06 6.23
C ALA A 254 -16.70 -3.52 5.03
N HIS A 255 -18.03 -3.36 5.12
CA HIS A 255 -18.96 -3.51 4.03
C HIS A 255 -19.57 -2.15 3.68
N VAL A 256 -19.51 -1.77 2.42
CA VAL A 256 -20.00 -0.49 1.90
C VAL A 256 -21.12 -0.73 0.90
N VAL A 257 -22.28 -0.07 1.10
CA VAL A 257 -23.48 -0.25 0.25
C VAL A 257 -24.12 1.10 -0.03
N SER A 258 -24.22 1.49 -1.30
CA SER A 258 -24.93 2.69 -1.75
C SER A 258 -26.07 2.38 -2.70
N GLU A 259 -27.06 3.27 -2.77
CA GLU A 259 -28.12 3.21 -3.77
C GLU A 259 -27.64 3.54 -5.20
N GLU A 260 -26.42 4.12 -5.34
CA GLU A 260 -25.73 4.30 -6.62
C GLU A 260 -25.12 3.00 -7.14
N GLY A 261 -25.25 1.89 -6.39
CA GLY A 261 -24.84 0.55 -6.77
C GLY A 261 -23.42 0.17 -6.36
N TRP A 262 -22.80 0.89 -5.43
CA TRP A 262 -21.59 0.44 -4.78
C TRP A 262 -21.96 -0.56 -3.68
N ASP A 263 -21.58 -1.80 -3.85
CA ASP A 263 -21.79 -2.90 -2.89
C ASP A 263 -20.48 -3.69 -2.83
N PHE A 264 -19.71 -3.52 -1.77
CA PHE A 264 -18.39 -4.14 -1.65
C PHE A 264 -18.01 -4.45 -0.20
N PHE A 265 -17.63 -5.69 0.06
CA PHE A 265 -17.12 -6.16 1.32
C PHE A 265 -15.61 -6.40 1.24
N GLY A 266 -14.81 -5.79 2.12
CA GLY A 266 -13.37 -6.03 2.05
C GLY A 266 -12.53 -5.26 3.05
N GLY A 267 -11.22 -5.34 2.84
CA GLY A 267 -10.20 -4.73 3.67
C GLY A 267 -9.66 -3.42 3.11
N LEU A 268 -9.40 -2.47 4.00
CA LEU A 268 -8.79 -1.17 3.67
C LEU A 268 -7.73 -0.79 4.71
N PHE A 269 -6.86 0.15 4.34
CA PHE A 269 -5.88 0.71 5.26
C PHE A 269 -6.38 1.98 5.95
N PRO A 270 -5.86 2.35 7.13
CA PRO A 270 -6.20 3.60 7.78
C PRO A 270 -6.01 4.81 6.86
N GLY A 271 -7.06 5.66 6.80
CA GLY A 271 -7.05 6.85 5.96
C GLY A 271 -7.38 6.61 4.48
N THR A 272 -8.05 5.49 4.14
CA THR A 272 -8.48 5.20 2.77
C THR A 272 -10.00 5.21 2.64
N PRO A 273 -10.57 5.80 1.56
CA PRO A 273 -12.00 6.02 1.40
C PRO A 273 -12.73 4.84 0.74
N THR A 274 -12.01 3.78 0.36
CA THR A 274 -12.51 2.63 -0.37
C THR A 274 -11.78 1.35 0.06
N PRO A 275 -12.42 0.17 0.06
CA PRO A 275 -11.73 -1.11 0.18
C PRO A 275 -10.68 -1.30 -0.92
N LEU A 276 -9.60 -2.01 -0.59
CA LEU A 276 -8.45 -2.27 -1.47
C LEU A 276 -8.41 -3.73 -1.95
N ILE A 277 -9.01 -4.64 -1.21
CA ILE A 277 -9.17 -6.07 -1.50
C ILE A 277 -10.55 -6.52 -1.00
N GLY A 278 -11.09 -7.57 -1.57
CA GLY A 278 -12.37 -8.13 -1.12
C GLY A 278 -13.24 -8.61 -2.26
N HIS A 279 -14.54 -8.48 -2.11
CA HIS A 279 -15.51 -8.94 -3.11
C HIS A 279 -16.81 -8.11 -3.09
N ASN A 280 -17.48 -8.12 -4.22
CA ASN A 280 -18.88 -7.75 -4.39
C ASN A 280 -19.72 -9.01 -4.72
N PRO A 281 -21.02 -8.91 -5.01
CA PRO A 281 -21.84 -10.07 -5.39
C PRO A 281 -21.40 -10.81 -6.65
N ASP A 282 -20.64 -10.15 -7.53
CA ASP A 282 -20.31 -10.66 -8.86
C ASP A 282 -18.87 -11.23 -8.93
N LEU A 283 -17.93 -10.60 -8.23
CA LEU A 283 -16.50 -10.90 -8.35
C LEU A 283 -15.73 -10.55 -7.06
N GLY A 284 -14.50 -11.03 -6.98
CA GLY A 284 -13.58 -10.68 -5.92
C GLY A 284 -12.14 -10.65 -6.39
N TRP A 285 -11.28 -9.96 -5.64
CA TRP A 285 -9.84 -9.96 -5.88
C TRP A 285 -9.03 -9.80 -4.60
N SER A 286 -7.75 -10.15 -4.72
CA SER A 286 -6.74 -9.90 -3.70
C SER A 286 -5.44 -9.42 -4.32
N HIS A 287 -4.66 -8.74 -3.49
CA HIS A 287 -3.30 -8.35 -3.82
C HIS A 287 -2.26 -9.17 -3.04
N THR A 288 -1.13 -9.48 -3.68
CA THR A 288 0.09 -9.89 -2.99
C THR A 288 1.21 -8.94 -3.36
N VAL A 289 2.12 -8.66 -2.43
CA VAL A 289 3.27 -7.79 -2.72
C VAL A 289 4.16 -8.50 -3.72
N ASN A 290 4.48 -7.81 -4.82
CA ASN A 290 5.52 -8.14 -5.78
C ASN A 290 6.72 -7.21 -5.61
N ASP A 291 7.80 -7.44 -6.34
CA ASP A 291 9.06 -6.70 -6.18
C ASP A 291 9.58 -6.15 -7.52
N PRO A 292 8.78 -5.32 -8.24
CA PRO A 292 9.24 -4.70 -9.46
C PRO A 292 10.29 -3.64 -9.17
N ASP A 293 11.31 -3.55 -10.03
CA ASP A 293 12.31 -2.49 -9.96
C ASP A 293 11.74 -1.18 -10.54
N LEU A 294 11.32 -0.26 -9.67
CA LEU A 294 10.62 0.98 -10.00
C LEU A 294 11.39 2.26 -9.64
N VAL A 295 12.67 2.14 -9.22
CA VAL A 295 13.48 3.28 -8.80
C VAL A 295 14.88 3.18 -9.38
N ASP A 296 15.23 4.12 -10.25
CA ASP A 296 16.58 4.25 -10.79
C ASP A 296 17.34 5.41 -10.15
N VAL A 297 18.66 5.25 -10.01
CA VAL A 297 19.55 6.21 -9.38
C VAL A 297 20.56 6.73 -10.38
N TYR A 298 20.66 8.05 -10.49
CA TYR A 298 21.56 8.73 -11.40
C TYR A 298 22.60 9.53 -10.59
N GLN A 299 23.87 9.37 -10.89
CA GLN A 299 24.92 10.23 -10.35
C GLN A 299 25.05 11.48 -11.20
N LEU A 300 24.94 12.65 -10.58
CA LEU A 300 25.02 13.95 -11.25
C LEU A 300 26.42 14.52 -11.16
N THR A 301 26.94 15.06 -12.26
CA THR A 301 28.16 15.88 -12.29
C THR A 301 27.77 17.33 -12.05
N ILE A 302 28.16 17.85 -10.89
CA ILE A 302 27.78 19.19 -10.41
C ILE A 302 28.78 20.25 -10.88
N ASN A 303 28.24 21.39 -11.32
CA ASN A 303 29.08 22.54 -11.72
C ASN A 303 29.89 23.07 -10.52
N PRO A 304 31.24 23.06 -10.59
CA PRO A 304 32.06 23.52 -9.49
C PRO A 304 31.88 25.01 -9.16
N LYS A 305 31.41 25.81 -10.13
CA LYS A 305 31.13 27.24 -9.96
C LYS A 305 29.70 27.54 -9.50
N ASN A 306 28.76 26.61 -9.71
CA ASN A 306 27.37 26.77 -9.32
C ASN A 306 26.76 25.43 -8.87
N LYS A 307 26.64 25.20 -7.58
CA LYS A 307 26.12 23.95 -6.98
C LYS A 307 24.64 23.65 -7.30
N ASN A 308 23.94 24.56 -7.98
CA ASN A 308 22.56 24.37 -8.43
C ASN A 308 22.50 24.01 -9.93
N GLN A 309 23.64 23.70 -10.56
CA GLN A 309 23.72 23.23 -11.93
C GLN A 309 24.39 21.87 -12.00
N TYR A 310 23.94 21.06 -12.95
CA TYR A 310 24.51 19.76 -13.27
C TYR A 310 24.74 19.64 -14.78
N TRP A 311 25.71 18.80 -15.16
CA TRP A 311 26.02 18.52 -16.56
C TRP A 311 25.01 17.56 -17.15
N TYR A 312 24.44 17.91 -18.33
CA TYR A 312 23.46 17.10 -19.03
C TYR A 312 23.49 17.39 -20.54
N ASP A 313 23.64 16.34 -21.35
CA ASP A 313 23.69 16.42 -22.82
C ASP A 313 24.57 17.55 -23.37
N GLY A 314 25.77 17.70 -22.78
CA GLY A 314 26.78 18.65 -23.27
C GLY A 314 26.64 20.08 -22.76
N GLN A 315 25.76 20.37 -21.81
CA GLN A 315 25.59 21.70 -21.22
C GLN A 315 25.29 21.67 -19.72
N TRP A 316 25.42 22.83 -19.05
CA TRP A 316 25.04 22.99 -17.66
C TRP A 316 23.56 23.31 -17.55
N GLU A 317 22.79 22.40 -16.94
CA GLU A 317 21.36 22.57 -16.68
C GLU A 317 21.12 23.03 -15.24
N ASN A 318 20.10 23.88 -15.04
CA ASN A 318 19.69 24.32 -13.71
C ASN A 318 18.80 23.29 -13.04
N MET A 319 19.06 23.02 -11.75
CA MET A 319 18.11 22.33 -10.91
C MET A 319 16.99 23.27 -10.47
N GLU A 320 15.79 22.76 -10.30
CA GLU A 320 14.77 23.44 -9.52
C GLU A 320 15.18 23.41 -8.05
N VAL A 321 15.19 24.57 -7.38
CA VAL A 321 15.61 24.71 -5.98
C VAL A 321 14.47 25.28 -5.15
N ARG A 322 13.99 24.53 -4.18
CA ARG A 322 12.94 24.95 -3.24
C ARG A 322 13.49 25.10 -1.83
N ASN A 323 13.20 26.23 -1.19
CA ASN A 323 13.57 26.48 0.22
C ASN A 323 12.46 25.97 1.13
N ILE A 324 12.77 25.01 1.99
CA ILE A 324 11.81 24.39 2.91
C ILE A 324 12.11 24.75 4.37
N LYS A 325 11.08 24.67 5.22
CA LYS A 325 11.18 24.90 6.65
C LYS A 325 10.49 23.76 7.39
N ILE A 326 11.25 22.95 8.08
CA ILE A 326 10.73 21.87 8.93
C ILE A 326 10.66 22.39 10.36
N LYS A 327 9.48 22.34 10.96
CA LYS A 327 9.27 22.75 12.35
C LYS A 327 9.47 21.56 13.27
N VAL A 328 10.43 21.67 14.17
CA VAL A 328 10.84 20.60 15.07
C VAL A 328 10.55 21.00 16.51
N LYS A 329 9.63 20.32 17.17
CA LYS A 329 9.33 20.53 18.60
C LYS A 329 10.47 19.92 19.42
N LEU A 330 11.06 20.72 20.30
CA LEU A 330 12.16 20.29 21.18
C LEU A 330 11.61 19.91 22.58
N TRP A 331 11.00 20.86 23.29
CA TRP A 331 10.34 20.62 24.58
C TRP A 331 9.20 21.62 24.82
N GLY A 332 8.16 21.23 25.54
CA GLY A 332 7.01 22.08 25.82
C GLY A 332 6.42 22.70 24.57
N SER A 333 6.33 24.02 24.52
CA SER A 333 5.93 24.81 23.35
C SER A 333 7.10 25.26 22.46
N PHE A 334 8.35 25.02 22.90
CA PHE A 334 9.53 25.45 22.18
C PHE A 334 9.78 24.59 20.95
N SER A 335 9.90 25.24 19.78
CA SER A 335 10.15 24.61 18.48
C SER A 335 11.26 25.32 17.73
N TRP A 336 12.09 24.54 17.05
CA TRP A 336 13.12 25.03 16.16
C TRP A 336 12.69 24.90 14.70
N LYS A 337 13.03 25.89 13.86
CA LYS A 337 12.76 25.87 12.41
C LYS A 337 14.03 25.48 11.68
N LEU A 338 14.10 24.24 11.25
CA LEU A 338 15.17 23.71 10.40
C LEU A 338 14.94 24.18 8.96
N LYS A 339 15.84 25.06 8.46
CA LYS A 339 15.82 25.51 7.06
C LYS A 339 16.67 24.56 6.22
N ARG A 340 16.18 24.11 5.08
CA ARG A 340 16.86 23.25 4.12
C ARG A 340 16.48 23.67 2.70
N GLN A 341 17.29 23.24 1.75
CA GLN A 341 16.96 23.26 0.34
C GLN A 341 16.66 21.83 -0.11
N VAL A 342 15.68 21.69 -0.95
CA VAL A 342 15.43 20.49 -1.75
C VAL A 342 15.63 20.85 -3.21
N LYS A 343 16.17 19.94 -3.98
CA LYS A 343 16.52 20.16 -5.38
C LYS A 343 15.88 19.09 -6.25
N GLU A 344 15.55 19.44 -7.46
CA GLU A 344 15.03 18.51 -8.47
C GLU A 344 15.76 18.73 -9.79
N SER A 345 16.18 17.63 -10.43
CA SER A 345 16.78 17.60 -11.77
C SER A 345 15.77 16.97 -12.76
N ILE A 346 16.14 16.88 -14.03
CA ILE A 346 15.33 16.15 -15.03
C ILE A 346 15.13 14.66 -14.64
N HIS A 347 16.05 14.10 -13.86
CA HIS A 347 15.93 12.72 -13.37
C HIS A 347 14.99 12.59 -12.18
N GLY A 348 14.68 13.68 -11.48
CA GLY A 348 13.81 13.74 -10.29
C GLY A 348 14.51 14.33 -9.05
N PRO A 349 13.99 14.04 -7.83
CA PRO A 349 14.50 14.56 -6.57
C PRO A 349 15.99 14.26 -6.36
N VAL A 350 16.73 15.25 -5.85
CA VAL A 350 18.18 15.19 -5.70
C VAL A 350 18.58 15.02 -4.23
N LEU A 351 19.50 14.11 -3.99
CA LEU A 351 20.13 13.84 -2.69
C LEU A 351 21.63 14.14 -2.76
N GLU A 352 22.12 14.91 -1.80
CA GLU A 352 23.54 15.30 -1.69
C GLU A 352 24.19 14.57 -0.51
N PHE A 353 25.28 13.85 -0.79
CA PHE A 353 26.10 13.16 0.19
C PHE A 353 27.57 13.63 0.06
N SER A 354 28.40 13.33 1.06
CA SER A 354 29.85 13.64 1.02
C SER A 354 30.56 12.98 -0.16
N HIS A 355 30.05 11.86 -0.65
CA HIS A 355 30.64 11.06 -1.74
C HIS A 355 29.97 11.28 -3.10
N GLY A 356 29.06 12.22 -3.25
CA GLY A 356 28.43 12.56 -4.54
C GLY A 356 27.01 13.08 -4.43
N THR A 357 26.50 13.54 -5.56
CA THR A 357 25.12 14.03 -5.73
C THR A 357 24.36 13.06 -6.63
N TYR A 358 23.17 12.67 -6.21
CA TYR A 358 22.37 11.65 -6.88
C TYR A 358 20.94 12.12 -7.08
N ALA A 359 20.37 11.78 -8.23
CA ALA A 359 18.95 11.98 -8.50
C ALA A 359 18.22 10.64 -8.50
N LEU A 360 16.97 10.66 -8.05
CA LEU A 360 16.09 9.49 -7.98
C LEU A 360 15.00 9.60 -9.05
N ARG A 361 14.95 8.64 -9.98
CA ARG A 361 13.84 8.53 -10.91
C ARG A 361 12.90 7.44 -10.43
N ILE A 362 11.66 7.82 -10.17
CA ILE A 362 10.69 6.99 -9.46
C ILE A 362 9.46 6.83 -10.34
N ALA A 363 9.07 5.58 -10.65
CA ALA A 363 7.97 5.27 -11.54
C ALA A 363 6.59 5.78 -11.04
N THR A 364 6.46 5.99 -9.74
CA THR A 364 5.24 6.49 -9.11
C THR A 364 5.15 8.02 -9.05
N ARG A 365 6.20 8.72 -9.50
CA ARG A 365 6.22 10.18 -9.49
C ARG A 365 5.11 10.74 -10.37
N ASN A 366 4.36 11.71 -9.84
CA ASN A 366 3.24 12.35 -10.53
C ASN A 366 2.04 11.43 -10.84
N GLU A 367 1.90 10.28 -10.15
CA GLU A 367 0.67 9.50 -10.19
C GLU A 367 -0.18 9.79 -8.94
N PHE A 368 -1.47 10.12 -9.12
CA PHE A 368 -2.38 10.49 -8.03
C PHE A 368 -3.71 9.70 -8.07
N ARG A 369 -3.94 8.90 -9.11
CA ARG A 369 -5.21 8.19 -9.34
C ARG A 369 -5.31 6.83 -8.63
N PHE A 370 -4.53 6.62 -7.57
CA PHE A 370 -4.56 5.35 -6.79
C PHE A 370 -5.97 5.06 -6.24
N VAL A 371 -6.61 6.08 -5.65
CA VAL A 371 -7.97 5.97 -5.10
C VAL A 371 -8.95 5.67 -6.21
N GLU A 372 -8.83 6.34 -7.35
CA GLU A 372 -9.68 6.12 -8.51
C GLU A 372 -9.60 4.67 -8.96
N GLN A 373 -8.41 4.12 -9.17
CA GLN A 373 -8.26 2.75 -9.66
C GLN A 373 -8.91 1.75 -8.71
N TRP A 374 -8.62 1.79 -7.39
CA TRP A 374 -9.30 0.90 -6.44
C TRP A 374 -10.81 1.11 -6.41
N TYR A 375 -11.28 2.35 -6.48
CA TYR A 375 -12.71 2.62 -6.52
C TYR A 375 -13.36 2.04 -7.79
N ARG A 376 -12.75 2.19 -8.98
CA ARG A 376 -13.24 1.55 -10.22
C ARG A 376 -13.25 0.02 -10.08
N MET A 377 -12.20 -0.58 -9.52
CA MET A 377 -12.16 -2.02 -9.26
C MET A 377 -13.33 -2.47 -8.37
N THR A 378 -13.64 -1.74 -7.27
CA THR A 378 -14.78 -2.09 -6.39
C THR A 378 -16.14 -2.00 -7.06
N ARG A 379 -16.24 -1.21 -8.13
CA ARG A 379 -17.48 -1.00 -8.91
C ARG A 379 -17.63 -1.97 -10.08
N SER A 380 -16.58 -2.69 -10.45
CA SER A 380 -16.60 -3.65 -11.57
C SER A 380 -17.59 -4.79 -11.31
N ARG A 381 -18.27 -5.23 -12.37
CA ARG A 381 -19.31 -6.28 -12.34
C ARG A 381 -18.89 -7.55 -13.08
N ASN A 382 -17.87 -7.46 -13.90
CA ASN A 382 -17.36 -8.55 -14.73
C ASN A 382 -15.85 -8.37 -14.97
N ILE A 383 -15.23 -9.37 -15.61
CA ILE A 383 -13.80 -9.39 -15.87
C ILE A 383 -13.32 -8.26 -16.79
N ASP A 384 -14.14 -7.81 -17.74
CA ASP A 384 -13.74 -6.79 -18.71
C ASP A 384 -13.68 -5.42 -18.03
N GLU A 385 -14.70 -5.05 -17.24
CA GLU A 385 -14.70 -3.83 -16.43
C GLU A 385 -13.54 -3.84 -15.42
N PHE A 386 -13.26 -5.00 -14.81
CA PHE A 386 -12.13 -5.13 -13.88
C PHE A 386 -10.78 -4.92 -14.59
N LYS A 387 -10.59 -5.51 -15.77
CA LYS A 387 -9.39 -5.30 -16.58
C LYS A 387 -9.25 -3.86 -17.05
N GLU A 388 -10.35 -3.19 -17.41
CA GLU A 388 -10.34 -1.76 -17.73
C GLU A 388 -9.84 -0.92 -16.54
N ALA A 389 -10.35 -1.19 -15.33
CA ALA A 389 -9.86 -0.54 -14.12
C ALA A 389 -8.38 -0.85 -13.85
N MET A 390 -7.91 -2.07 -14.08
CA MET A 390 -6.51 -2.44 -13.94
C MET A 390 -5.60 -1.78 -14.98
N ALA A 391 -6.09 -1.59 -16.21
CA ALA A 391 -5.36 -0.95 -17.31
C ALA A 391 -5.04 0.53 -17.06
N MET A 392 -5.70 1.20 -16.09
CA MET A 392 -5.30 2.52 -15.61
C MET A 392 -3.83 2.55 -15.15
N ASN A 393 -3.32 1.44 -14.67
CA ASN A 393 -1.95 1.25 -14.18
C ASN A 393 -1.46 2.38 -13.24
N ALA A 394 -2.39 2.93 -12.46
CA ALA A 394 -2.10 3.94 -11.44
C ALA A 394 -1.50 3.28 -10.20
N ILE A 395 -2.03 2.12 -9.78
CA ILE A 395 -1.44 1.29 -8.73
C ILE A 395 -0.16 0.66 -9.31
N PRO A 396 1.03 1.04 -8.83
CA PRO A 396 2.28 0.77 -9.55
C PRO A 396 2.86 -0.63 -9.30
N MET A 397 2.26 -1.39 -8.39
CA MET A 397 2.74 -2.70 -7.95
C MET A 397 1.57 -3.54 -7.43
N PHE A 398 1.85 -4.70 -6.93
CA PHE A 398 0.99 -5.77 -6.41
C PHE A 398 0.52 -6.76 -7.49
N ASN A 399 0.91 -8.02 -7.32
CA ASN A 399 0.20 -9.09 -8.01
C ASN A 399 -1.28 -8.99 -7.71
N THR A 400 -2.11 -9.20 -8.70
CA THR A 400 -3.56 -9.18 -8.56
C THR A 400 -4.15 -10.52 -8.97
N GLY A 401 -4.86 -11.15 -8.07
CA GLY A 401 -5.61 -12.37 -8.34
C GLY A 401 -7.11 -12.09 -8.26
N TYR A 402 -7.85 -12.50 -9.28
CA TYR A 402 -9.28 -12.25 -9.48
C TYR A 402 -10.05 -13.54 -9.74
N ALA A 403 -11.29 -13.59 -9.31
CA ALA A 403 -12.26 -14.60 -9.68
C ALA A 403 -13.68 -14.04 -9.69
N ASP A 404 -14.57 -14.59 -10.55
CA ASP A 404 -15.96 -14.16 -10.63
C ASP A 404 -16.96 -15.34 -10.62
N ARG A 405 -18.24 -14.99 -10.49
CA ARG A 405 -19.35 -15.94 -10.48
C ARG A 405 -19.61 -16.60 -11.83
N GLU A 406 -19.08 -16.05 -12.93
CA GLU A 406 -19.19 -16.57 -14.28
C GLU A 406 -18.16 -17.66 -14.58
N GLY A 407 -17.25 -17.92 -13.66
CA GLY A 407 -16.24 -18.98 -13.78
C GLY A 407 -14.87 -18.48 -14.21
N ASN A 408 -14.69 -17.16 -14.41
CA ASN A 408 -13.41 -16.62 -14.80
C ASN A 408 -12.47 -16.53 -13.61
N ILE A 409 -11.19 -16.85 -13.87
CA ILE A 409 -10.08 -16.56 -12.98
C ILE A 409 -9.01 -15.77 -13.76
N TYR A 410 -8.40 -14.78 -13.11
CA TYR A 410 -7.41 -13.92 -13.76
C TYR A 410 -6.27 -13.59 -12.80
N TYR A 411 -5.04 -13.74 -13.29
CA TYR A 411 -3.83 -13.34 -12.59
C TYR A 411 -3.07 -12.28 -13.40
N LEU A 412 -2.61 -11.24 -12.71
CA LEU A 412 -1.82 -10.16 -13.27
C LEU A 412 -0.65 -9.83 -12.34
N TYR A 413 0.56 -9.81 -12.88
CA TYR A 413 1.69 -9.10 -12.29
C TYR A 413 1.54 -7.61 -12.57
N ASN A 414 0.75 -6.91 -11.75
CA ASN A 414 0.54 -5.49 -11.93
C ASN A 414 1.78 -4.71 -11.50
N ALA A 415 2.38 -3.97 -12.44
CA ALA A 415 3.55 -3.15 -12.18
C ALA A 415 3.69 -2.03 -13.20
N LYS A 416 4.04 -0.82 -12.75
CA LYS A 416 4.34 0.34 -13.60
C LYS A 416 5.80 0.33 -14.02
N ILE A 417 6.19 -0.72 -14.75
CA ILE A 417 7.58 -0.99 -15.13
C ILE A 417 8.08 0.06 -16.12
N PRO A 418 9.18 0.79 -15.82
CA PRO A 418 9.80 1.69 -16.78
C PRO A 418 10.28 0.96 -18.04
N LEU A 419 10.02 1.54 -19.21
CA LEU A 419 10.55 1.02 -20.48
C LEU A 419 12.01 1.45 -20.64
N ARG A 420 12.91 0.61 -20.16
CA ARG A 420 14.34 0.87 -20.09
C ARG A 420 15.08 0.40 -21.34
N LYS A 421 16.13 1.11 -21.71
CA LYS A 421 17.00 0.72 -22.83
C LYS A 421 17.91 -0.45 -22.45
N ASN A 422 18.23 -1.29 -23.41
CA ASN A 422 19.27 -2.30 -23.29
C ASN A 422 20.67 -1.65 -23.14
N GLY A 423 21.61 -2.39 -22.54
CA GLY A 423 23.00 -1.97 -22.43
C GLY A 423 23.38 -1.31 -21.10
N TYR A 424 22.43 -1.11 -20.20
CA TYR A 424 22.65 -0.62 -18.85
C TYR A 424 22.26 -1.67 -17.81
N ASP A 425 22.99 -1.68 -16.70
CA ASP A 425 22.59 -2.40 -15.49
C ASP A 425 21.77 -1.48 -14.59
N TRP A 426 20.45 -1.57 -14.68
CA TRP A 426 19.50 -0.67 -14.03
C TRP A 426 19.45 -0.84 -12.50
N GLN A 427 20.04 -1.90 -11.97
CA GLN A 427 20.19 -2.07 -10.52
C GLN A 427 21.37 -1.28 -9.94
N LYS A 428 22.23 -0.71 -10.80
CA LYS A 428 23.38 0.10 -10.41
C LYS A 428 23.09 1.59 -10.52
N ILE A 429 24.05 2.40 -10.04
CA ILE A 429 24.01 3.84 -10.25
C ILE A 429 24.36 4.14 -11.70
N LEU A 430 23.50 4.89 -12.35
CA LEU A 430 23.62 5.28 -13.76
C LEU A 430 24.30 6.65 -13.92
N PRO A 431 24.97 6.92 -15.07
CA PRO A 431 25.45 8.26 -15.36
C PRO A 431 24.27 9.21 -15.59
N GLY A 432 24.27 10.36 -14.90
CA GLY A 432 23.22 11.38 -15.00
C GLY A 432 23.53 12.47 -16.04
N GLU A 433 24.52 12.25 -16.92
CA GLU A 433 25.01 13.26 -17.86
C GLU A 433 24.34 13.19 -19.24
N THR A 434 23.47 12.23 -19.46
CA THR A 434 22.91 11.94 -20.79
C THR A 434 21.44 11.55 -20.75
N SER A 435 20.69 11.99 -21.79
CA SER A 435 19.31 11.57 -22.03
C SER A 435 19.18 10.13 -22.55
N THR A 436 20.29 9.50 -22.97
CA THR A 436 20.23 8.16 -23.61
C THR A 436 19.72 7.06 -22.69
N ASN A 437 19.90 7.21 -21.38
CA ASN A 437 19.43 6.29 -20.34
C ASN A 437 18.23 6.84 -19.54
N LEU A 438 17.62 7.93 -19.98
CA LEU A 438 16.43 8.50 -19.34
C LEU A 438 15.17 7.87 -19.93
N TRP A 439 14.47 7.05 -19.15
CA TRP A 439 13.17 6.52 -19.56
C TRP A 439 12.06 7.56 -19.28
N THR A 440 11.06 7.59 -20.17
CA THR A 440 9.92 8.50 -20.12
C THR A 440 8.57 7.79 -20.24
N THR A 441 8.59 6.50 -20.57
CA THR A 441 7.42 5.67 -20.80
C THR A 441 7.52 4.37 -20.00
N PHE A 442 6.43 3.63 -19.97
CA PHE A 442 6.30 2.38 -19.23
C PHE A 442 6.00 1.21 -20.17
N VAL A 443 6.24 -0.01 -19.70
CA VAL A 443 5.81 -1.23 -20.39
C VAL A 443 4.28 -1.18 -20.53
N PRO A 444 3.73 -1.42 -21.76
CA PRO A 444 2.29 -1.44 -21.97
C PRO A 444 1.59 -2.47 -21.06
N PHE A 445 0.40 -2.15 -20.59
CA PHE A 445 -0.38 -3.01 -19.70
C PHE A 445 -0.53 -4.44 -20.23
N ASP A 446 -0.86 -4.60 -21.52
CA ASP A 446 -1.05 -5.91 -22.15
C ASP A 446 0.24 -6.73 -22.28
N SER A 447 1.40 -6.10 -22.09
CA SER A 447 2.71 -6.76 -22.10
C SER A 447 3.16 -7.21 -20.70
N LEU A 448 2.42 -6.85 -19.63
CA LEU A 448 2.71 -7.33 -18.28
C LEU A 448 2.41 -8.83 -18.18
N PRO A 449 3.16 -9.57 -17.33
CA PRO A 449 2.85 -10.98 -17.09
C PRO A 449 1.44 -11.17 -16.54
N GLN A 450 0.55 -11.77 -17.32
CA GLN A 450 -0.85 -11.98 -16.97
C GLN A 450 -1.42 -13.21 -17.67
N VAL A 451 -2.44 -13.81 -17.08
CA VAL A 451 -3.17 -14.95 -17.66
C VAL A 451 -4.62 -14.93 -17.24
N THR A 452 -5.51 -15.23 -18.21
CA THR A 452 -6.95 -15.39 -17.99
C THR A 452 -7.33 -16.82 -18.28
N ASN A 453 -8.06 -17.45 -17.36
CA ASN A 453 -8.58 -18.81 -17.52
C ASN A 453 -7.52 -19.83 -17.97
N PRO A 454 -6.40 -19.98 -17.22
CA PRO A 454 -5.35 -20.91 -17.60
C PRO A 454 -5.91 -22.33 -17.75
N PRO A 455 -5.46 -23.12 -18.74
CA PRO A 455 -5.90 -24.50 -18.94
C PRO A 455 -5.75 -25.39 -17.71
N SER A 456 -4.77 -25.14 -16.85
CA SER A 456 -4.59 -25.81 -15.56
C SER A 456 -5.75 -25.57 -14.57
N GLY A 457 -6.62 -24.60 -14.82
CA GLY A 457 -7.81 -24.31 -14.00
C GLY A 457 -7.51 -23.68 -12.65
N PHE A 458 -6.27 -23.20 -12.40
CA PHE A 458 -5.92 -22.50 -11.18
C PHE A 458 -4.75 -21.53 -11.40
N PHE A 459 -4.61 -20.60 -10.49
CA PHE A 459 -3.37 -19.87 -10.28
C PHE A 459 -3.07 -19.72 -8.78
N GLN A 460 -1.82 -19.47 -8.47
CA GLN A 460 -1.31 -19.13 -7.15
C GLN A 460 -0.34 -17.96 -7.21
N ASN A 461 -0.30 -17.14 -6.18
CA ASN A 461 0.84 -16.28 -5.90
C ASN A 461 1.06 -16.14 -4.39
N CYS A 462 2.30 -16.38 -3.99
CA CYS A 462 2.75 -16.28 -2.60
C CYS A 462 3.98 -15.38 -2.50
N ASN A 463 3.93 -14.17 -3.10
CA ASN A 463 5.06 -13.25 -3.23
C ASN A 463 6.23 -13.93 -3.97
N SER A 464 5.97 -14.44 -5.13
CA SER A 464 6.88 -15.23 -5.95
C SER A 464 6.80 -14.80 -7.41
N SER A 465 7.74 -15.28 -8.21
CA SER A 465 7.78 -15.03 -9.65
C SER A 465 6.41 -15.23 -10.32
N PRO A 466 5.97 -14.30 -11.18
CA PRO A 466 4.73 -14.46 -11.94
C PRO A 466 4.78 -15.63 -12.93
N TYR A 467 5.95 -16.00 -13.42
CA TYR A 467 6.11 -17.01 -14.48
C TYR A 467 5.86 -18.45 -14.03
N LEU A 468 5.56 -18.65 -12.76
CA LEU A 468 5.17 -19.94 -12.18
C LEU A 468 3.88 -19.80 -11.35
N ALA A 469 3.01 -18.88 -11.75
CA ALA A 469 1.74 -18.65 -11.08
C ALA A 469 0.73 -19.78 -11.35
N THR A 470 0.82 -20.46 -12.51
CA THR A 470 -0.06 -21.55 -12.93
C THR A 470 0.61 -22.92 -12.79
N GLY A 471 -0.11 -23.99 -13.15
CA GLY A 471 0.39 -25.37 -13.13
C GLY A 471 1.47 -25.66 -14.17
N ASP A 472 1.43 -24.95 -15.30
CA ASP A 472 2.41 -25.03 -16.36
C ASP A 472 2.94 -23.65 -16.71
N SER A 473 4.26 -23.48 -16.71
CA SER A 473 4.90 -22.22 -17.10
C SER A 473 4.61 -21.81 -18.55
N ALA A 474 4.25 -22.75 -19.42
CA ALA A 474 3.84 -22.46 -20.80
C ALA A 474 2.51 -21.70 -20.89
N GLU A 475 1.67 -21.72 -19.84
CA GLU A 475 0.44 -20.94 -19.75
C GLU A 475 0.70 -19.45 -19.50
N MET A 476 1.90 -19.10 -18.99
CA MET A 476 2.31 -17.73 -18.75
C MET A 476 3.04 -17.15 -19.96
N PRO A 477 2.96 -15.82 -20.22
CA PRO A 477 3.72 -15.20 -21.29
C PRO A 477 5.23 -15.36 -21.07
N LEU A 478 5.99 -15.23 -22.15
CA LEU A 478 7.45 -15.26 -22.07
C LEU A 478 7.97 -14.18 -21.11
N PRO A 479 9.04 -14.48 -20.35
CA PRO A 479 9.58 -13.54 -19.41
C PRO A 479 10.04 -12.23 -20.07
N LEU A 480 9.68 -11.11 -19.44
CA LEU A 480 10.20 -9.80 -19.81
C LEU A 480 11.74 -9.79 -19.72
N PRO A 481 12.42 -8.93 -20.50
CA PRO A 481 13.87 -8.77 -20.43
C PRO A 481 14.34 -8.41 -19.01
N ASN A 482 15.60 -8.70 -18.69
CA ASN A 482 16.16 -8.48 -17.34
C ASN A 482 16.08 -7.03 -16.86
N TRP A 483 16.11 -6.07 -17.79
CA TRP A 483 15.96 -4.65 -17.44
C TRP A 483 14.58 -4.31 -16.83
N ALA A 484 13.58 -5.15 -17.02
CA ALA A 484 12.25 -4.97 -16.44
C ALA A 484 12.22 -5.20 -14.92
N GLY A 485 13.23 -5.89 -14.36
CA GLY A 485 13.35 -6.09 -12.92
C GLY A 485 12.25 -6.95 -12.31
N VAL A 486 11.64 -7.87 -13.08
CA VAL A 486 10.62 -8.80 -12.56
C VAL A 486 11.30 -9.95 -11.83
N GLU A 487 10.87 -10.23 -10.61
CA GLU A 487 11.44 -11.29 -9.78
C GLU A 487 11.24 -12.69 -10.38
N ARG A 488 12.25 -13.56 -10.19
CA ARG A 488 12.27 -14.92 -10.72
C ARG A 488 12.34 -16.01 -9.65
N HIS A 489 12.36 -15.63 -8.38
CA HIS A 489 12.45 -16.58 -7.28
C HIS A 489 11.09 -17.22 -6.95
N GLN A 490 11.14 -18.41 -6.35
CA GLN A 490 9.99 -19.09 -5.77
C GLN A 490 10.11 -19.13 -4.25
N THR A 491 9.01 -18.82 -3.58
CA THR A 491 8.91 -18.98 -2.11
C THR A 491 8.54 -20.40 -1.73
N SER A 492 8.88 -20.82 -0.50
CA SER A 492 8.44 -22.12 0.02
C SER A 492 6.92 -22.28 0.00
N ARG A 493 6.18 -21.19 0.19
CA ARG A 493 4.72 -21.16 0.14
C ARG A 493 4.20 -21.40 -1.29
N ALA A 494 4.81 -20.78 -2.29
CA ALA A 494 4.46 -21.01 -3.68
C ALA A 494 4.73 -22.47 -4.12
N LEU A 495 5.87 -23.04 -3.72
CA LEU A 495 6.17 -24.43 -3.99
C LEU A 495 5.15 -25.36 -3.32
N ARG A 496 4.75 -25.07 -2.07
CA ARG A 496 3.73 -25.85 -1.36
C ARG A 496 2.35 -25.72 -2.02
N ALA A 497 2.00 -24.54 -2.52
CA ALA A 497 0.75 -24.34 -3.25
C ALA A 497 0.68 -25.17 -4.52
N LEU A 498 1.79 -25.35 -5.24
CA LEU A 498 1.85 -26.25 -6.40
C LEU A 498 1.71 -27.73 -6.01
N GLU A 499 2.16 -28.12 -4.81
CA GLU A 499 2.00 -29.48 -4.27
C GLU A 499 0.59 -29.77 -3.75
N THR A 500 -0.23 -28.74 -3.49
CA THR A 500 -1.64 -28.83 -3.04
C THR A 500 -2.59 -28.48 -4.16
N TYR A 501 -2.89 -27.20 -4.37
CA TYR A 501 -3.79 -26.74 -5.44
C TYR A 501 -3.34 -27.17 -6.84
N GLY A 502 -2.01 -27.24 -7.09
CA GLY A 502 -1.47 -27.63 -8.38
C GLY A 502 -1.54 -29.13 -8.66
N ALA A 503 -1.48 -29.98 -7.66
CA ALA A 503 -1.51 -31.44 -7.80
C ALA A 503 -2.94 -32.02 -7.81
N ASP A 504 -3.87 -31.34 -7.15
CA ASP A 504 -5.25 -31.79 -7.03
C ASP A 504 -6.08 -31.32 -8.24
N THR A 505 -6.73 -32.25 -8.92
CA THR A 505 -7.51 -31.98 -10.14
C THR A 505 -9.01 -31.82 -9.93
N SER A 506 -9.50 -32.03 -8.69
CA SER A 506 -10.93 -31.95 -8.35
C SER A 506 -11.11 -31.48 -6.90
N ILE A 507 -10.86 -30.18 -6.70
CA ILE A 507 -10.78 -29.56 -5.37
C ILE A 507 -12.17 -29.32 -4.78
N SER A 508 -12.48 -30.00 -3.68
CA SER A 508 -13.69 -29.77 -2.90
C SER A 508 -13.60 -28.48 -2.07
N ARG A 509 -14.76 -27.98 -1.63
CA ARG A 509 -14.80 -26.85 -0.69
C ARG A 509 -13.96 -27.10 0.57
N GLN A 510 -14.00 -28.32 1.11
CA GLN A 510 -13.26 -28.64 2.32
C GLN A 510 -11.76 -28.69 2.08
N GLU A 511 -11.30 -29.24 0.96
CA GLU A 511 -9.90 -29.26 0.56
C GLU A 511 -9.36 -27.87 0.31
N PHE A 512 -10.15 -27.00 -0.33
CA PHE A 512 -9.78 -25.60 -0.52
C PHE A 512 -9.47 -24.89 0.81
N PHE A 513 -10.31 -25.12 1.85
CA PHE A 513 -10.04 -24.62 3.21
C PHE A 513 -8.83 -25.30 3.85
N ASN A 514 -8.68 -26.60 3.72
CA ASN A 514 -7.55 -27.33 4.26
C ASN A 514 -6.22 -26.85 3.68
N TYR A 515 -6.17 -26.59 2.37
CA TYR A 515 -4.99 -26.06 1.70
C TYR A 515 -4.65 -24.64 2.15
N LYS A 516 -5.66 -23.80 2.42
CA LYS A 516 -5.46 -22.47 3.00
C LYS A 516 -4.73 -22.51 4.33
N TYR A 517 -5.04 -23.51 5.17
CA TYR A 517 -4.49 -23.64 6.52
C TYR A 517 -3.37 -24.68 6.62
N ASP A 518 -2.84 -25.15 5.49
CA ASP A 518 -1.69 -26.07 5.48
C ASP A 518 -0.42 -25.34 5.95
N HIS A 519 0.22 -25.89 6.99
CA HIS A 519 1.44 -25.33 7.60
C HIS A 519 2.71 -26.07 7.20
N ARG A 520 2.63 -27.04 6.29
CA ARG A 520 3.79 -27.85 5.88
C ARG A 520 4.70 -27.04 4.96
N TYR A 521 5.98 -27.30 5.09
CA TYR A 521 6.94 -26.84 4.10
C TYR A 521 6.92 -27.75 2.88
N SER A 522 7.12 -27.19 1.68
CA SER A 522 7.33 -27.98 0.47
C SER A 522 8.56 -28.88 0.61
N GLU A 523 8.49 -30.10 0.12
CA GLU A 523 9.64 -31.01 0.02
C GLU A 523 10.77 -30.42 -0.84
N LYS A 524 10.42 -29.52 -1.79
CA LYS A 524 11.36 -28.81 -2.65
C LYS A 524 11.93 -27.54 -2.02
N SER A 525 11.49 -27.17 -0.81
CA SER A 525 11.95 -25.94 -0.16
C SER A 525 13.40 -26.05 0.32
N GLN A 526 14.09 -24.91 0.36
CA GLN A 526 15.46 -24.87 0.87
C GLN A 526 15.54 -25.30 2.36
N ILE A 527 14.52 -24.98 3.15
CA ILE A 527 14.45 -25.36 4.56
C ILE A 527 14.41 -26.89 4.68
N THR A 528 13.56 -27.56 3.92
CA THR A 528 13.47 -29.05 3.92
C THR A 528 14.79 -29.66 3.48
N ARG A 529 15.37 -29.20 2.36
CA ARG A 529 16.67 -29.68 1.89
C ARG A 529 17.80 -29.45 2.89
N THR A 530 17.77 -28.35 3.63
CA THR A 530 18.76 -28.06 4.67
C THR A 530 18.59 -29.00 5.87
N ARG A 531 17.35 -29.18 6.35
CA ARG A 531 17.02 -30.16 7.40
C ARG A 531 17.56 -31.55 7.07
N ASP A 532 17.27 -32.03 5.87
CA ASP A 532 17.63 -33.38 5.43
C ASP A 532 19.16 -33.59 5.38
N ARG A 533 19.92 -32.53 5.03
CA ARG A 533 21.40 -32.54 5.10
C ARG A 533 21.96 -32.58 6.51
N PHE A 534 21.21 -32.13 7.51
CA PHE A 534 21.65 -32.21 8.93
C PHE A 534 21.25 -33.53 9.61
N ILE A 535 20.27 -34.24 9.04
CA ILE A 535 19.78 -35.51 9.61
C ILE A 535 20.45 -36.70 8.94
N SER A 536 20.93 -36.57 7.71
CA SER A 536 21.74 -37.57 6.99
C SER A 536 23.21 -37.53 7.42
#